data_6d46c1c91f9ba748016ede4c8a2444d9
#
_entry.id   6d46c1c91f9ba748016ede4c8a2444d9
#
_cell.length_a   1.000
_cell.length_b   1.000
_cell.length_c   1.000
_cell.angle_alpha   90.00
_cell.angle_beta   90.00
_cell.angle_gamma   90.00
#
_symmetry.space_group_name_H-M   'P 1'
#
loop_
_entity.id
_entity.type
_entity.pdbx_description
1 polymer ?
#
loop_
_entity_poly.entity_id
_entity_poly.type
_entity_poly.pdbx_seq_one_letter_code
_entity_poly.pdbx_strand_id
1 'polypeptide(L)'
;VSEAGQVTWADIDMEAGTMWVHGDAVTGTKNWERRQVPIIPALERLLSEMRSKPRTVRDPKRADGNYVLAITEAQKAIDSACMNLGLKRITHHDLRHLFATACIESGVDIPTVAKWLGHKDGGALAMKTYGHLRNDHSLAMAKKVSF
;
A
#
# COMPACT_ATOMS: atom_id res chain seq x y z
N VAL A 1 -1.45 -3.53 8.27
CA VAL A 1 -2.22 -4.77 7.94
C VAL A 1 -3.69 -4.55 8.18
N SER A 2 -4.09 -3.92 9.27
CA SER A 2 -5.49 -3.66 9.60
C SER A 2 -6.22 -2.89 8.48
N GLU A 3 -5.64 -1.82 7.94
CA GLU A 3 -6.24 -1.04 6.84
C GLU A 3 -6.51 -1.90 5.59
N ALA A 4 -5.53 -2.67 5.13
CA ALA A 4 -5.70 -3.52 3.95
C ALA A 4 -6.78 -4.61 4.18
N GLY A 5 -6.87 -5.12 5.40
CA GLY A 5 -7.90 -6.09 5.78
C GLY A 5 -9.31 -5.52 5.83
N GLN A 6 -9.49 -4.20 5.88
CA GLN A 6 -10.80 -3.55 5.92
C GLN A 6 -11.32 -3.13 4.54
N VAL A 7 -10.48 -3.16 3.51
CA VAL A 7 -10.87 -2.76 2.16
C VAL A 7 -11.91 -3.71 1.60
N THR A 8 -13.01 -3.15 1.13
CA THR A 8 -14.10 -3.86 0.45
C THR A 8 -14.07 -3.62 -1.06
N TRP A 9 -14.79 -4.44 -1.82
CA TRP A 9 -14.95 -4.21 -3.26
C TRP A 9 -15.71 -2.92 -3.58
N ALA A 10 -16.55 -2.43 -2.66
CA ALA A 10 -17.24 -1.14 -2.80
C ALA A 10 -16.29 0.07 -2.64
N ASP A 11 -15.12 -0.13 -2.03
CA ASP A 11 -14.11 0.92 -1.88
C ASP A 11 -13.23 1.10 -3.13
N ILE A 12 -13.38 0.22 -4.13
CA ILE A 12 -12.53 0.19 -5.33
C ILE A 12 -13.31 0.74 -6.51
N ASP A 13 -12.81 1.81 -7.10
CA ASP A 13 -13.28 2.35 -8.36
C ASP A 13 -12.24 2.03 -9.45
N MET A 14 -12.51 0.96 -10.21
CA MET A 14 -11.61 0.52 -11.29
C MET A 14 -11.65 1.46 -12.49
N GLU A 15 -12.76 2.18 -12.71
CA GLU A 15 -12.90 3.13 -13.81
C GLU A 15 -12.12 4.41 -13.52
N ALA A 16 -12.25 4.94 -12.30
CA ALA A 16 -11.46 6.10 -11.85
C ALA A 16 -10.01 5.74 -11.49
N GLY A 17 -9.65 4.46 -11.40
CA GLY A 17 -8.32 4.00 -11.01
C GLY A 17 -7.95 4.37 -9.57
N THR A 18 -8.92 4.39 -8.66
CA THR A 18 -8.72 4.81 -7.26
C THR A 18 -9.38 3.85 -6.27
N MET A 19 -8.89 3.88 -5.04
CA MET A 19 -9.50 3.14 -3.94
C MET A 19 -9.53 3.95 -2.64
N TRP A 20 -10.53 3.69 -1.82
CA TRP A 20 -10.63 4.26 -0.48
C TRP A 20 -9.97 3.33 0.55
N VAL A 21 -9.14 3.93 1.39
CA VAL A 21 -8.54 3.26 2.55
C VAL A 21 -9.11 3.89 3.81
N HIS A 22 -9.72 3.05 4.64
CA HIS A 22 -10.33 3.47 5.90
C HIS A 22 -9.32 3.32 7.03
N GLY A 23 -9.28 4.32 7.93
CA GLY A 23 -8.58 4.19 9.20
C GLY A 23 -9.28 3.16 10.09
N ASP A 24 -8.53 2.41 10.88
CA ASP A 24 -9.08 1.40 11.77
C ASP A 24 -9.61 2.04 13.07
N ALA A 25 -10.91 1.86 13.30
CA ALA A 25 -11.60 2.30 14.51
C ALA A 25 -11.19 1.52 15.77
N VAL A 26 -10.71 0.30 15.62
CA VAL A 26 -10.49 -0.65 16.72
C VAL A 26 -9.06 -0.61 17.23
N THR A 27 -8.08 -0.38 16.36
CA THR A 27 -6.64 -0.38 16.71
C THR A 27 -6.09 1.00 17.09
N GLY A 28 -6.96 2.02 17.16
CA GLY A 28 -6.58 3.32 17.77
C GLY A 28 -5.61 4.15 16.93
N THR A 29 -5.60 4.02 15.60
CA THR A 29 -5.03 5.09 14.79
C THR A 29 -5.86 6.35 15.07
N LYS A 30 -5.26 7.31 15.69
CA LYS A 30 -5.85 8.48 16.38
C LYS A 30 -6.81 9.36 15.55
N ASN A 31 -7.00 9.06 14.27
CA ASN A 31 -7.93 9.73 13.37
C ASN A 31 -8.49 8.73 12.35
N TRP A 32 -9.76 8.60 12.35
CA TRP A 32 -10.65 7.89 11.43
C TRP A 32 -10.60 8.43 9.98
N GLU A 33 -9.48 8.99 9.56
CA GLU A 33 -9.38 9.65 8.27
C GLU A 33 -9.37 8.62 7.15
N ARG A 34 -10.43 8.68 6.38
CA ARG A 34 -10.57 8.02 5.10
C ARG A 34 -9.69 8.75 4.09
N ARG A 35 -8.87 8.02 3.34
CA ARG A 35 -8.08 8.60 2.26
C ARG A 35 -8.29 7.85 0.95
N GLN A 36 -8.31 8.60 -0.13
CA GLN A 36 -8.32 8.04 -1.48
C GLN A 36 -6.87 7.89 -1.96
N VAL A 37 -6.57 6.72 -2.51
CA VAL A 37 -5.25 6.41 -3.08
C VAL A 37 -5.41 5.89 -4.51
N PRO A 38 -4.49 6.21 -5.43
CA PRO A 38 -4.54 5.68 -6.78
C PRO A 38 -4.20 4.18 -6.79
N ILE A 39 -4.78 3.48 -7.75
CA ILE A 39 -4.49 2.07 -8.03
C ILE A 39 -3.36 2.04 -9.05
N ILE A 40 -2.19 1.56 -8.64
CA ILE A 40 -1.06 1.38 -9.57
C ILE A 40 -1.34 0.20 -10.52
N PRO A 41 -0.77 0.17 -11.75
CA PRO A 41 -1.07 -0.86 -12.76
C PRO A 41 -0.86 -2.30 -12.27
N ALA A 42 0.12 -2.52 -11.39
CA ALA A 42 0.36 -3.84 -10.81
C ALA A 42 -0.79 -4.28 -9.88
N LEU A 43 -1.33 -3.34 -9.08
CA LEU A 43 -2.46 -3.59 -8.19
C LEU A 43 -3.76 -3.78 -8.98
N GLU A 44 -3.96 -3.00 -10.04
CA GLU A 44 -5.12 -3.12 -10.93
C GLU A 44 -5.23 -4.53 -11.54
N ARG A 45 -4.13 -5.04 -12.08
CA ARG A 45 -4.06 -6.42 -12.60
C ARG A 45 -4.39 -7.45 -11.54
N LEU A 46 -3.81 -7.31 -10.34
CA LEU A 46 -4.06 -8.22 -9.22
C LEU A 46 -5.54 -8.19 -8.80
N LEU A 47 -6.13 -7.01 -8.66
CA LEU A 47 -7.54 -6.85 -8.27
C LEU A 47 -8.48 -7.46 -9.31
N SER A 48 -8.21 -7.26 -10.60
CA SER A 48 -8.97 -7.86 -11.71
C SER A 48 -8.89 -9.39 -11.68
N GLU A 49 -7.70 -9.93 -11.47
CA GLU A 49 -7.49 -11.37 -11.32
C GLU A 49 -8.21 -11.94 -10.08
N MET A 50 -8.12 -11.25 -8.95
CA MET A 50 -8.81 -11.67 -7.72
C MET A 50 -10.32 -11.64 -7.86
N ARG A 51 -10.88 -10.70 -8.61
CA ARG A 51 -12.33 -10.59 -8.85
C ARG A 51 -12.84 -11.70 -9.77
N SER A 52 -12.03 -12.18 -10.71
CA SER A 52 -12.41 -13.23 -11.67
C SER A 52 -12.30 -14.66 -11.13
N LYS A 53 -11.55 -14.87 -10.05
CA LYS A 53 -11.31 -16.21 -9.49
C LYS A 53 -12.23 -16.53 -8.31
N PRO A 54 -12.74 -17.78 -8.19
CA PRO A 54 -13.42 -18.23 -6.99
C PRO A 54 -12.52 -18.10 -5.77
N ARG A 55 -13.07 -17.63 -4.66
CA ARG A 55 -12.30 -17.41 -3.42
C ARG A 55 -12.73 -18.42 -2.35
N THR A 56 -11.75 -19.08 -1.74
CA THR A 56 -11.96 -19.83 -0.52
C THR A 56 -11.78 -18.89 0.67
N VAL A 57 -12.88 -18.55 1.35
CA VAL A 57 -12.85 -17.71 2.54
C VAL A 57 -12.92 -18.60 3.77
N ARG A 58 -11.88 -18.56 4.62
CA ARG A 58 -11.83 -19.36 5.86
C ARG A 58 -12.41 -18.61 7.06
N ASP A 59 -12.47 -17.29 7.01
CA ASP A 59 -13.05 -16.47 8.07
C ASP A 59 -14.56 -16.28 7.83
N PRO A 60 -15.44 -16.79 8.71
CA PRO A 60 -16.89 -16.65 8.57
C PRO A 60 -17.36 -15.19 8.48
N LYS A 61 -16.65 -14.26 9.12
CA LYS A 61 -16.95 -12.81 9.07
C LYS A 61 -16.71 -12.18 7.69
N ARG A 62 -16.07 -12.92 6.77
CA ARG A 62 -15.72 -12.50 5.41
C ARG A 62 -16.38 -13.36 4.34
N ALA A 63 -17.25 -14.27 4.76
CA ALA A 63 -17.92 -15.23 3.87
C ALA A 63 -18.88 -14.55 2.88
N ASP A 64 -19.34 -13.34 3.16
CA ASP A 64 -20.20 -12.53 2.27
C ASP A 64 -19.50 -12.06 0.97
N GLY A 65 -18.19 -12.26 0.87
CA GLY A 65 -17.40 -11.87 -0.30
C GLY A 65 -17.18 -10.36 -0.48
N ASN A 66 -17.64 -9.52 0.43
CA ASN A 66 -17.51 -8.06 0.33
C ASN A 66 -16.07 -7.57 0.48
N TYR A 67 -15.25 -8.24 1.27
CA TYR A 67 -13.85 -7.86 1.49
C TYR A 67 -12.95 -8.29 0.34
N VAL A 68 -12.00 -7.42 -0.03
CA VAL A 68 -10.99 -7.72 -1.05
C VAL A 68 -10.07 -8.85 -0.59
N LEU A 69 -9.62 -8.82 0.67
CA LEU A 69 -8.79 -9.88 1.24
C LEU A 69 -9.63 -10.88 2.03
N ALA A 70 -9.43 -12.18 1.76
CA ALA A 70 -10.05 -13.28 2.49
C ALA A 70 -9.43 -13.54 3.88
N ILE A 71 -8.35 -12.83 4.19
CA ILE A 71 -7.56 -12.97 5.43
C ILE A 71 -7.40 -11.62 6.13
N THR A 72 -7.25 -11.64 7.43
CA THR A 72 -7.02 -10.44 8.26
C THR A 72 -5.54 -10.23 8.58
N GLU A 73 -4.74 -11.31 8.48
CA GLU A 73 -3.35 -11.30 8.90
C GLU A 73 -2.52 -12.26 8.02
N ALA A 74 -1.37 -11.80 7.54
CA ALA A 74 -0.51 -12.55 6.64
C ALA A 74 0.92 -12.79 7.18
N GLN A 75 1.28 -12.23 8.36
CA GLN A 75 2.66 -12.29 8.86
C GLN A 75 3.16 -13.72 9.02
N LYS A 76 2.33 -14.63 9.54
CA LYS A 76 2.71 -16.04 9.70
C LYS A 76 3.05 -16.72 8.37
N ALA A 77 2.29 -16.38 7.31
CA ALA A 77 2.55 -16.93 5.98
C ALA A 77 3.86 -16.36 5.40
N ILE A 78 4.13 -15.08 5.60
CA ILE A 78 5.37 -14.43 5.19
C ILE A 78 6.56 -15.03 5.95
N ASP A 79 6.45 -15.19 7.27
CA ASP A 79 7.51 -15.79 8.11
C ASP A 79 7.84 -17.23 7.64
N SER A 80 6.80 -18.03 7.36
CA SER A 80 6.98 -19.40 6.82
C SER A 80 7.64 -19.39 5.45
N ALA A 81 7.26 -18.50 4.56
CA ALA A 81 7.87 -18.35 3.25
C ALA A 81 9.35 -17.94 3.34
N CYS A 82 9.66 -16.96 4.19
CA CYS A 82 11.04 -16.53 4.43
C CYS A 82 11.91 -17.68 4.94
N MET A 83 11.39 -18.45 5.91
CA MET A 83 12.10 -19.61 6.46
C MET A 83 12.36 -20.69 5.40
N ASN A 84 11.35 -21.02 4.59
CA ASN A 84 11.47 -22.03 3.53
C ASN A 84 12.46 -21.64 2.43
N LEU A 85 12.61 -20.34 2.18
CA LEU A 85 13.51 -19.80 1.15
C LEU A 85 14.89 -19.39 1.70
N GLY A 86 15.14 -19.57 2.99
CA GLY A 86 16.39 -19.12 3.62
C GLY A 86 16.57 -17.60 3.62
N LEU A 87 15.47 -16.84 3.54
CA LEU A 87 15.48 -15.38 3.51
C LEU A 87 15.44 -14.81 4.94
N LYS A 88 16.02 -13.63 5.11
CA LYS A 88 15.83 -12.84 6.32
C LYS A 88 14.34 -12.54 6.51
N ARG A 89 13.88 -12.53 7.76
CA ARG A 89 12.50 -12.21 8.12
C ARG A 89 12.07 -10.88 7.53
N ILE A 90 10.94 -10.88 6.82
CA ILE A 90 10.29 -9.70 6.22
C ILE A 90 9.00 -9.40 6.98
N THR A 91 8.78 -8.15 7.34
CA THR A 91 7.57 -7.67 8.00
C THR A 91 6.69 -6.86 7.05
N HIS A 92 5.43 -6.62 7.44
CA HIS A 92 4.57 -5.68 6.70
C HIS A 92 5.14 -4.26 6.65
N HIS A 93 5.94 -3.88 7.65
CA HIS A 93 6.61 -2.59 7.65
C HIS A 93 7.70 -2.51 6.58
N ASP A 94 8.45 -3.60 6.39
CA ASP A 94 9.45 -3.69 5.33
C ASP A 94 8.80 -3.62 3.94
N LEU A 95 7.63 -4.26 3.75
CA LEU A 95 6.86 -4.15 2.51
C LEU A 95 6.38 -2.72 2.26
N ARG A 96 5.97 -2.00 3.32
CA ARG A 96 5.61 -0.59 3.23
C ARG A 96 6.81 0.27 2.83
N HIS A 97 7.99 0.01 3.40
CA HIS A 97 9.23 0.68 3.02
C HIS A 97 9.61 0.39 1.57
N LEU A 98 9.52 -0.87 1.14
CA LEU A 98 9.77 -1.27 -0.24
C LEU A 98 8.85 -0.50 -1.22
N PHE A 99 7.56 -0.41 -0.92
CA PHE A 99 6.61 0.35 -1.73
C PHE A 99 7.01 1.84 -1.82
N ALA A 100 7.32 2.46 -0.67
CA ALA A 100 7.74 3.87 -0.65
C ALA A 100 8.99 4.10 -1.49
N THR A 101 10.02 3.26 -1.32
CA THR A 101 11.28 3.33 -2.09
C THR A 101 11.00 3.19 -3.58
N ALA A 102 10.25 2.17 -4.00
CA ALA A 102 9.93 1.94 -5.41
C ALA A 102 9.15 3.12 -6.03
N CYS A 103 8.22 3.74 -5.30
CA CYS A 103 7.51 4.93 -5.77
C CYS A 103 8.47 6.10 -5.99
N ILE A 104 9.37 6.36 -5.04
CA ILE A 104 10.30 7.48 -5.11
C ILE A 104 11.32 7.27 -6.24
N GLU A 105 11.86 6.07 -6.38
CA GLU A 105 12.77 5.69 -7.47
C GLU A 105 12.07 5.78 -8.84
N SER A 106 10.76 5.54 -8.89
CA SER A 106 9.93 5.75 -10.09
C SER A 106 9.59 7.22 -10.37
N GLY A 107 10.06 8.16 -9.53
CA GLY A 107 9.90 9.59 -9.74
C GLY A 107 8.68 10.21 -9.05
N VAL A 108 7.95 9.46 -8.23
CA VAL A 108 6.87 10.03 -7.41
C VAL A 108 7.47 10.90 -6.30
N ASP A 109 6.95 12.10 -6.11
CA ASP A 109 7.44 13.01 -5.07
C ASP A 109 7.11 12.49 -3.65
N ILE A 110 7.97 12.82 -2.69
CA ILE A 110 7.86 12.32 -1.31
C ILE A 110 6.56 12.76 -0.63
N PRO A 111 6.05 14.01 -0.76
CA PRO A 111 4.76 14.39 -0.21
C PRO A 111 3.60 13.54 -0.73
N THR A 112 3.58 13.21 -2.02
CA THR A 112 2.58 12.33 -2.63
C THR A 112 2.64 10.92 -2.04
N VAL A 113 3.83 10.33 -1.96
CA VAL A 113 4.03 9.01 -1.33
C VAL A 113 3.58 9.03 0.13
N ALA A 114 3.95 10.08 0.89
CA ALA A 114 3.54 10.25 2.29
C ALA A 114 2.01 10.30 2.44
N LYS A 115 1.31 11.02 1.55
CA LYS A 115 -0.15 11.08 1.50
C LYS A 115 -0.76 9.70 1.24
N TRP A 116 -0.25 8.94 0.28
CA TRP A 116 -0.73 7.57 0.01
C TRP A 116 -0.53 6.64 1.20
N LEU A 117 0.59 6.79 1.89
CA LEU A 117 0.90 6.03 3.09
C LEU A 117 0.14 6.50 4.35
N GLY A 118 -0.54 7.65 4.30
CA GLY A 118 -1.28 8.20 5.44
C GLY A 118 -0.38 8.81 6.52
N HIS A 119 0.76 9.39 6.13
CA HIS A 119 1.58 10.17 7.05
C HIS A 119 0.95 11.55 7.26
N LYS A 120 0.79 11.95 8.52
CA LYS A 120 0.12 13.21 8.92
C LYS A 120 1.06 14.42 9.01
N ASP A 121 2.34 14.15 9.04
CA ASP A 121 3.41 15.15 9.18
C ASP A 121 3.78 15.85 7.86
N GLY A 122 2.90 15.80 6.86
CA GLY A 122 3.15 16.38 5.54
C GLY A 122 4.32 15.75 4.78
N GLY A 123 4.79 14.60 5.25
CA GLY A 123 5.91 13.88 4.65
C GLY A 123 7.27 14.16 5.30
N ALA A 124 7.33 14.88 6.43
CA ALA A 124 8.58 15.17 7.12
C ALA A 124 9.34 13.90 7.50
N LEU A 125 8.65 12.89 8.06
CA LEU A 125 9.24 11.59 8.37
C LEU A 125 9.68 10.86 7.09
N ALA A 126 8.86 10.89 6.05
CA ALA A 126 9.20 10.28 4.77
C ALA A 126 10.43 10.96 4.13
N MET A 127 10.51 12.29 4.20
CA MET A 127 11.68 13.05 3.74
C MET A 127 12.95 12.65 4.51
N LYS A 128 12.87 12.52 5.83
CA LYS A 128 14.01 12.08 6.66
C LYS A 128 14.47 10.67 6.30
N THR A 129 13.52 9.78 6.04
CA THR A 129 13.80 8.36 5.77
C THR A 129 14.29 8.13 4.34
N TYR A 130 13.72 8.82 3.35
CA TYR A 130 13.92 8.53 1.92
C TYR A 130 14.57 9.68 1.16
N GLY A 131 14.87 10.81 1.80
CA GLY A 131 15.42 12.00 1.14
C GLY A 131 16.76 11.76 0.44
N HIS A 132 17.55 10.79 0.90
CA HIS A 132 18.82 10.41 0.30
C HIS A 132 18.67 9.78 -1.10
N LEU A 133 17.51 9.20 -1.43
CA LEU A 133 17.22 8.61 -2.76
C LEU A 133 17.01 9.67 -3.85
N ARG A 134 17.00 10.97 -3.51
CA ARG A 134 16.63 12.05 -4.43
C ARG A 134 17.79 12.62 -5.28
N ASN A 135 19.04 12.24 -5.04
CA ASN A 135 20.15 12.85 -5.77
C ASN A 135 20.09 12.62 -7.29
N ASP A 136 19.85 11.38 -7.71
CA ASP A 136 19.71 11.04 -9.14
C ASP A 136 18.43 11.63 -9.74
N HIS A 137 17.35 11.66 -8.93
CA HIS A 137 16.09 12.29 -9.30
C HIS A 137 16.26 13.80 -9.50
N SER A 138 17.02 14.48 -8.66
CA SER A 138 17.28 15.92 -8.78
C SER A 138 17.92 16.28 -10.13
N LEU A 139 18.90 15.51 -10.57
CA LEU A 139 19.55 15.71 -11.87
C LEU A 139 18.57 15.46 -13.04
N ALA A 140 17.71 14.44 -12.93
CA ALA A 140 16.70 14.16 -13.93
C ALA A 140 15.63 15.26 -14.01
N MET A 141 15.24 15.83 -12.86
CA MET A 141 14.26 16.93 -12.80
C MET A 141 14.85 18.24 -13.34
N ALA A 142 16.13 18.54 -13.06
CA ALA A 142 16.78 19.74 -13.58
C ALA A 142 16.74 19.79 -15.13
N LYS A 143 16.83 18.65 -15.79
CA LYS A 143 16.74 18.54 -17.27
C LYS A 143 15.33 18.84 -17.82
N LYS A 144 14.29 18.84 -16.99
CA LYS A 144 12.90 19.14 -17.39
C LYS A 144 12.56 20.63 -17.27
N VAL A 145 13.42 21.41 -16.61
CA VAL A 145 13.20 22.85 -16.44
C VAL A 145 13.61 23.54 -17.76
N SER A 146 12.63 24.16 -18.41
CA SER A 146 12.83 25.04 -19.59
C SER A 146 12.19 26.39 -19.31
N PHE A 147 12.85 27.45 -19.71
CA PHE A 147 12.33 28.83 -19.64
C PHE A 147 11.96 29.29 -21.05
#